data_db67f0d13ab5de185238fb975bac5bb9
#
_entry.id   db67f0d13ab5de185238fb975bac5bb9
#
_cell.length_a   1.000
_cell.length_b   1.000
_cell.length_c   1.000
_cell.angle_alpha   90.00
_cell.angle_beta   90.00
_cell.angle_gamma   90.00
#
_symmetry.space_group_name_H-M   'P 1'
#
loop_
_entity.id
_entity.type
_entity.pdbx_description
1 polymer ?
#
loop_
_entity_poly.entity_id
_entity_poly.type
_entity_poly.pdbx_seq_one_letter_code
_entity_poly.pdbx_strand_id
1 'polypeptide(L)'
;MTESLDHRFTKFLLEAQALKFGEFTLKSGRKSPYFINAGAFNDGRKIATLGAFYAEKIAAEIEAGNLPDDIDTIFGPAYKGIPLGVSTAIALTSDHGMEVGYTFDRKEKKDHGDGGMMVGTQLTDGMKVLLVDDVMTAGTAVREVIPKLKAEANVEVVGLVLSVDRMEKTKDSDTSAVKAVEAEFGFPVFAIANVREIFEAGQHIETADGTAYVTDEIKACLLYTSDAA
;
A
#
# COMPACT_ATOMS: atom_id res chain seq x y z
N MET A 1 -18.81 -19.01 -5.42
CA MET A 1 -17.50 -18.46 -5.88
C MET A 1 -17.11 -17.42 -4.83
N THR A 2 -15.93 -17.53 -4.25
CA THR A 2 -15.38 -16.50 -3.33
C THR A 2 -15.10 -15.24 -4.15
N GLU A 3 -15.56 -14.07 -3.68
CA GLU A 3 -15.23 -12.80 -4.31
C GLU A 3 -13.69 -12.59 -4.33
N SER A 4 -13.15 -12.03 -5.39
CA SER A 4 -11.72 -11.75 -5.53
C SER A 4 -11.23 -10.76 -4.45
N LEU A 5 -9.93 -10.76 -4.19
CA LEU A 5 -9.32 -9.88 -3.18
C LEU A 5 -9.58 -8.41 -3.50
N ASP A 6 -9.35 -8.00 -4.74
CA ASP A 6 -9.58 -6.64 -5.24
C ASP A 6 -11.03 -6.18 -5.08
N HIS A 7 -12.01 -7.07 -5.35
CA HIS A 7 -13.44 -6.77 -5.15
C HIS A 7 -13.78 -6.54 -3.68
N ARG A 8 -13.37 -7.47 -2.79
CA ARG A 8 -13.58 -7.34 -1.34
C ARG A 8 -12.87 -6.10 -0.79
N PHE A 9 -11.68 -5.81 -1.27
CA PHE A 9 -10.93 -4.64 -0.86
C PHE A 9 -11.59 -3.34 -1.33
N THR A 10 -12.08 -3.28 -2.58
CA THR A 10 -12.83 -2.12 -3.10
C THR A 10 -14.08 -1.84 -2.26
N LYS A 11 -14.84 -2.89 -1.93
CA LYS A 11 -16.01 -2.78 -1.05
C LYS A 11 -15.63 -2.22 0.32
N PHE A 12 -14.55 -2.72 0.93
CA PHE A 12 -14.03 -2.22 2.19
C PHE A 12 -13.61 -0.74 2.11
N LEU A 13 -12.95 -0.32 1.04
CA LEU A 13 -12.56 1.08 0.83
C LEU A 13 -13.80 2.01 0.78
N LEU A 14 -14.88 1.57 0.12
CA LEU A 14 -16.14 2.30 0.02
C LEU A 14 -16.85 2.38 1.38
N GLU A 15 -17.01 1.27 2.09
CA GLU A 15 -17.63 1.19 3.42
C GLU A 15 -16.86 2.02 4.46
N ALA A 16 -15.53 2.01 4.40
CA ALA A 16 -14.67 2.83 5.26
C ALA A 16 -14.69 4.32 4.89
N GLN A 17 -15.34 4.69 3.78
CA GLN A 17 -15.31 6.03 3.18
C GLN A 17 -13.88 6.51 2.80
N ALA A 18 -12.97 5.57 2.60
CA ALA A 18 -11.61 5.80 2.15
C ALA A 18 -11.54 6.04 0.64
N LEU A 19 -12.49 5.49 -0.12
CA LEU A 19 -12.64 5.66 -1.57
C LEU A 19 -13.95 6.41 -1.85
N LYS A 20 -13.87 7.40 -2.73
CA LYS A 20 -15.03 8.14 -3.25
C LYS A 20 -14.90 8.30 -4.76
N PHE A 21 -15.99 8.10 -5.48
CA PHE A 21 -16.10 8.41 -6.90
C PHE A 21 -16.78 9.76 -7.09
N GLY A 22 -16.39 10.50 -8.12
CA GLY A 22 -16.90 11.84 -8.43
C GLY A 22 -15.85 12.72 -9.11
N GLU A 23 -16.13 14.00 -9.28
CA GLU A 23 -15.15 14.96 -9.79
C GLU A 23 -14.33 15.57 -8.68
N PHE A 24 -13.03 15.27 -8.66
CA PHE A 24 -12.09 15.82 -7.70
C PHE A 24 -10.98 16.60 -8.40
N THR A 25 -10.50 17.66 -7.78
CA THR A 25 -9.29 18.35 -8.23
C THR A 25 -8.16 18.03 -7.24
N LEU A 26 -7.14 17.34 -7.73
CA LEU A 26 -5.97 16.97 -6.94
C LEU A 26 -5.11 18.19 -6.60
N LYS A 27 -4.19 18.07 -5.62
CA LYS A 27 -3.23 19.14 -5.25
C LYS A 27 -2.36 19.59 -6.44
N SER A 28 -2.17 18.72 -7.43
CA SER A 28 -1.47 19.04 -8.68
C SER A 28 -2.29 19.88 -9.67
N GLY A 29 -3.58 20.16 -9.36
CA GLY A 29 -4.54 20.82 -10.27
C GLY A 29 -5.20 19.86 -11.26
N ARG A 30 -4.79 18.58 -11.33
CA ARG A 30 -5.34 17.57 -12.21
C ARG A 30 -6.74 17.15 -11.75
N LYS A 31 -7.67 16.97 -12.69
CA LYS A 31 -8.98 16.35 -12.43
C LYS A 31 -8.81 14.86 -12.21
N SER A 32 -9.57 14.31 -11.26
CA SER A 32 -9.62 12.88 -10.96
C SER A 32 -11.05 12.42 -10.75
N PRO A 33 -11.47 11.28 -11.32
CA PRO A 33 -12.82 10.74 -11.12
C PRO A 33 -12.97 9.99 -9.80
N TYR A 34 -11.93 9.94 -8.99
CA TYR A 34 -11.93 9.30 -7.68
C TYR A 34 -10.98 10.01 -6.71
N PHE A 35 -11.22 9.77 -5.44
CA PHE A 35 -10.36 10.25 -4.35
C PHE A 35 -10.15 9.15 -3.31
N ILE A 36 -8.89 8.90 -2.94
CA ILE A 36 -8.51 7.94 -1.89
C ILE A 36 -7.99 8.73 -0.69
N ASN A 37 -8.56 8.46 0.48
CA ASN A 37 -8.18 9.07 1.75
C ASN A 37 -7.81 8.00 2.78
N ALA A 38 -6.53 7.69 2.90
CA ALA A 38 -6.03 6.75 3.92
C ALA A 38 -6.29 7.22 5.38
N GLY A 39 -6.56 8.51 5.60
CA GLY A 39 -6.97 9.02 6.91
C GLY A 39 -8.34 8.53 7.39
N ALA A 40 -9.11 7.86 6.53
CA ALA A 40 -10.38 7.24 6.90
C ALA A 40 -10.22 5.97 7.75
N PHE A 41 -9.04 5.35 7.76
CA PHE A 41 -8.73 4.18 8.58
C PHE A 41 -8.33 4.59 10.01
N ASN A 42 -9.24 5.24 10.71
CA ASN A 42 -9.01 5.95 11.97
C ASN A 42 -9.58 5.25 13.21
N ASP A 43 -10.03 4.02 13.08
CA ASP A 43 -10.48 3.17 14.19
C ASP A 43 -9.86 1.77 14.13
N GLY A 44 -9.95 1.06 15.28
CA GLY A 44 -9.32 -0.25 15.44
C GLY A 44 -9.84 -1.31 14.46
N ARG A 45 -11.14 -1.28 14.13
CA ARG A 45 -11.72 -2.25 13.18
C ARG A 45 -11.19 -2.01 11.78
N LYS A 46 -11.22 -0.76 11.30
CA LYS A 46 -10.76 -0.41 9.96
C LYS A 46 -9.28 -0.70 9.77
N ILE A 47 -8.42 -0.34 10.75
CA ILE A 47 -6.99 -0.58 10.61
C ILE A 47 -6.64 -2.07 10.70
N ALA A 48 -7.35 -2.85 11.55
CA ALA A 48 -7.18 -4.30 11.61
C ALA A 48 -7.61 -4.97 10.29
N THR A 49 -8.77 -4.58 9.74
CA THR A 49 -9.23 -5.09 8.44
C THR A 49 -8.27 -4.74 7.31
N LEU A 50 -7.73 -3.51 7.30
CA LEU A 50 -6.73 -3.12 6.32
C LEU A 50 -5.47 -3.97 6.43
N GLY A 51 -4.96 -4.20 7.65
CA GLY A 51 -3.82 -5.09 7.90
C GLY A 51 -4.07 -6.53 7.42
N ALA A 52 -5.29 -7.05 7.58
CA ALA A 52 -5.66 -8.36 7.07
C ALA A 52 -5.62 -8.43 5.53
N PHE A 53 -6.05 -7.38 4.82
CA PHE A 53 -5.92 -7.31 3.36
C PHE A 53 -4.45 -7.28 2.89
N TYR A 54 -3.59 -6.55 3.59
CA TYR A 54 -2.14 -6.60 3.31
C TYR A 54 -1.57 -7.99 3.55
N ALA A 55 -1.91 -8.62 4.67
CA ALA A 55 -1.45 -9.96 5.01
C ALA A 55 -1.89 -11.01 3.98
N GLU A 56 -3.15 -10.96 3.54
CA GLU A 56 -3.67 -11.84 2.48
C GLU A 56 -2.92 -11.64 1.15
N LYS A 57 -2.63 -10.39 0.77
CA LYS A 57 -1.85 -10.09 -0.43
C LYS A 57 -0.42 -10.61 -0.32
N ILE A 58 0.24 -10.38 0.81
CA ILE A 58 1.61 -10.88 1.07
C ILE A 58 1.65 -12.40 1.01
N ALA A 59 0.73 -13.08 1.70
CA ALA A 59 0.65 -14.53 1.69
C ALA A 59 0.44 -15.10 0.28
N ALA A 60 -0.42 -14.47 -0.52
CA ALA A 60 -0.64 -14.85 -1.92
C ALA A 60 0.62 -14.68 -2.78
N GLU A 61 1.42 -13.62 -2.57
CA GLU A 61 2.66 -13.39 -3.31
C GLU A 61 3.78 -14.35 -2.87
N ILE A 62 3.80 -14.77 -1.61
CA ILE A 62 4.68 -15.82 -1.12
C ILE A 62 4.31 -17.17 -1.75
N GLU A 63 3.02 -17.53 -1.75
CA GLU A 63 2.53 -18.76 -2.38
C GLU A 63 2.82 -18.80 -3.89
N ALA A 64 2.76 -17.65 -4.56
CA ALA A 64 3.11 -17.51 -5.97
C ALA A 64 4.64 -17.53 -6.23
N GLY A 65 5.47 -17.51 -5.18
CA GLY A 65 6.94 -17.48 -5.29
C GLY A 65 7.52 -16.11 -5.68
N ASN A 66 6.74 -15.04 -5.58
CA ASN A 66 7.15 -13.67 -5.87
C ASN A 66 7.78 -12.95 -4.66
N LEU A 67 7.50 -13.42 -3.45
CA LEU A 67 8.10 -12.99 -2.20
C LEU A 67 8.70 -14.20 -1.45
N PRO A 68 9.76 -14.02 -0.67
CA PRO A 68 10.29 -15.07 0.19
C PRO A 68 9.34 -15.34 1.38
N ASP A 69 9.38 -16.55 1.92
CA ASP A 69 8.59 -16.95 3.09
C ASP A 69 9.27 -16.63 4.45
N ASP A 70 10.53 -16.22 4.41
CA ASP A 70 11.37 -15.89 5.58
C ASP A 70 11.56 -14.37 5.75
N ILE A 71 10.46 -13.60 5.65
CA ILE A 71 10.46 -12.15 5.90
C ILE A 71 10.66 -11.91 7.40
N ASP A 72 11.69 -11.13 7.77
CA ASP A 72 11.99 -10.85 9.18
C ASP A 72 11.13 -9.73 9.77
N THR A 73 10.84 -8.68 8.99
CA THR A 73 10.07 -7.54 9.49
C THR A 73 9.30 -6.81 8.40
N ILE A 74 8.13 -6.30 8.79
CA ILE A 74 7.31 -5.39 7.97
C ILE A 74 7.69 -3.96 8.33
N PHE A 75 8.13 -3.18 7.35
CA PHE A 75 8.51 -1.80 7.55
C PHE A 75 7.44 -0.83 7.05
N GLY A 76 6.93 0.00 7.97
CA GLY A 76 5.95 1.05 7.66
C GLY A 76 6.55 2.45 7.86
N PRO A 77 6.75 3.26 6.78
CA PRO A 77 7.34 4.59 6.90
C PRO A 77 6.52 5.55 7.76
N ALA A 78 7.17 6.33 8.62
CA ALA A 78 6.49 7.31 9.45
C ALA A 78 5.86 8.44 8.59
N TYR A 79 4.58 8.81 8.85
CA TYR A 79 3.77 8.38 10.00
C TYR A 79 2.64 7.41 9.60
N LYS A 80 2.12 7.48 8.38
CA LYS A 80 0.98 6.68 7.92
C LYS A 80 1.29 5.18 7.81
N GLY A 81 2.52 4.85 7.43
CA GLY A 81 2.98 3.47 7.35
C GLY A 81 3.07 2.76 8.70
N ILE A 82 3.21 3.50 9.83
CA ILE A 82 3.33 2.88 11.15
C ILE A 82 2.13 1.98 11.47
N PRO A 83 0.88 2.48 11.49
CA PRO A 83 -0.26 1.61 11.75
C PRO A 83 -0.42 0.50 10.71
N LEU A 84 -0.04 0.75 9.44
CA LEU A 84 -0.07 -0.27 8.38
C LEU A 84 0.91 -1.41 8.69
N GLY A 85 2.17 -1.09 8.98
CA GLY A 85 3.19 -2.10 9.28
C GLY A 85 2.83 -2.93 10.51
N VAL A 86 2.36 -2.29 11.58
CA VAL A 86 1.94 -2.98 12.81
C VAL A 86 0.73 -3.88 12.57
N SER A 87 -0.33 -3.38 11.93
CA SER A 87 -1.54 -4.18 11.68
C SER A 87 -1.29 -5.33 10.69
N THR A 88 -0.42 -5.12 9.70
CA THR A 88 -0.01 -6.17 8.76
C THR A 88 0.78 -7.27 9.48
N ALA A 89 1.75 -6.93 10.33
CA ALA A 89 2.51 -7.91 11.10
C ALA A 89 1.61 -8.73 12.04
N ILE A 90 0.65 -8.07 12.72
CA ILE A 90 -0.35 -8.76 13.55
C ILE A 90 -1.15 -9.75 12.71
N ALA A 91 -1.68 -9.34 11.56
CA ALA A 91 -2.51 -10.19 10.70
C ALA A 91 -1.70 -11.35 10.09
N LEU A 92 -0.46 -11.13 9.65
CA LEU A 92 0.42 -12.20 9.18
C LEU A 92 0.63 -13.27 10.25
N THR A 93 0.82 -12.84 11.50
CA THR A 93 1.01 -13.77 12.62
C THR A 93 -0.29 -14.48 13.00
N SER A 94 -1.40 -13.75 13.17
CA SER A 94 -2.68 -14.32 13.64
C SER A 94 -3.39 -15.18 12.62
N ASP A 95 -3.38 -14.77 11.34
CA ASP A 95 -4.23 -15.33 10.30
C ASP A 95 -3.47 -16.27 9.36
N HIS A 96 -2.15 -16.06 9.22
CA HIS A 96 -1.28 -16.84 8.33
C HIS A 96 -0.17 -17.62 9.04
N GLY A 97 -0.05 -17.50 10.38
CA GLY A 97 0.94 -18.23 11.17
C GLY A 97 2.40 -17.84 10.91
N MET A 98 2.63 -16.67 10.32
CA MET A 98 3.98 -16.15 10.04
C MET A 98 4.50 -15.36 11.25
N GLU A 99 5.63 -15.77 11.82
CA GLU A 99 6.31 -14.99 12.84
C GLU A 99 7.13 -13.88 12.18
N VAL A 100 6.59 -12.66 12.15
CA VAL A 100 7.22 -11.50 11.53
C VAL A 100 7.22 -10.32 12.49
N GLY A 101 8.32 -9.57 12.53
CA GLY A 101 8.42 -8.33 13.28
C GLY A 101 7.77 -7.13 12.58
N TYR A 102 7.78 -5.97 13.25
CA TYR A 102 7.47 -4.70 12.62
C TYR A 102 8.57 -3.68 12.93
N THR A 103 8.83 -2.78 11.99
CA THR A 103 9.80 -1.69 12.13
C THR A 103 9.26 -0.43 11.48
N PHE A 104 9.58 0.73 12.05
CA PHE A 104 9.31 2.03 11.44
C PHE A 104 10.39 3.04 11.76
N ASP A 105 10.53 4.09 10.95
CA ASP A 105 11.49 5.15 11.18
C ASP A 105 10.93 6.26 12.06
N ARG A 106 11.82 6.96 12.76
CA ARG A 106 11.55 8.24 13.42
C ARG A 106 11.84 9.39 12.47
N LYS A 107 11.15 10.50 12.61
CA LYS A 107 11.49 11.74 11.90
C LYS A 107 12.73 12.42 12.49
N GLU A 108 12.98 12.22 13.78
CA GLU A 108 14.12 12.79 14.50
C GLU A 108 14.85 11.70 15.29
N LYS A 109 16.18 11.75 15.28
CA LYS A 109 17.01 10.84 16.05
C LYS A 109 16.84 11.11 17.55
N LYS A 110 16.67 10.04 18.34
CA LYS A 110 16.60 10.15 19.78
C LYS A 110 17.99 9.90 20.38
N ASP A 111 18.42 10.83 21.25
CA ASP A 111 19.77 10.80 21.86
C ASP A 111 19.82 10.00 23.18
N HIS A 112 18.67 9.57 23.71
CA HIS A 112 18.57 8.89 25.01
C HIS A 112 17.68 7.64 24.93
N GLY A 113 18.01 6.60 25.74
CA GLY A 113 17.33 5.31 25.79
C GLY A 113 17.72 4.42 24.62
N ASP A 114 16.75 3.68 24.07
CA ASP A 114 16.92 2.89 22.83
C ASP A 114 17.08 3.85 21.65
N GLY A 115 18.25 4.52 21.60
CA GLY A 115 18.61 5.52 20.60
C GLY A 115 18.56 4.92 19.18
N GLY A 116 18.49 5.82 18.17
CA GLY A 116 18.50 5.41 16.78
C GLY A 116 17.32 5.98 15.99
N MET A 117 17.32 5.70 14.70
CA MET A 117 16.27 6.13 13.77
C MET A 117 15.12 5.14 13.66
N MET A 118 15.33 3.88 14.05
CA MET A 118 14.37 2.80 13.93
C MET A 118 13.70 2.44 15.25
N VAL A 119 12.46 1.95 15.18
CA VAL A 119 11.66 1.49 16.31
C VAL A 119 11.00 0.17 15.92
N GLY A 120 10.82 -0.74 16.88
CA GLY A 120 10.31 -2.09 16.68
C GLY A 120 11.42 -3.11 16.62
N THR A 121 11.40 -4.01 15.65
CA THR A 121 12.45 -5.01 15.45
C THR A 121 13.77 -4.32 15.13
N GLN A 122 14.80 -4.66 15.90
CA GLN A 122 16.15 -4.15 15.65
C GLN A 122 16.71 -4.78 14.38
N LEU A 123 17.09 -3.93 13.41
CA LEU A 123 17.66 -4.39 12.14
C LEU A 123 19.09 -4.89 12.34
N THR A 124 19.40 -6.01 11.69
CA THR A 124 20.74 -6.60 11.63
C THR A 124 21.06 -6.99 10.19
N ASP A 125 22.35 -7.18 9.90
CA ASP A 125 22.80 -7.55 8.55
C ASP A 125 22.17 -8.87 8.08
N GLY A 126 21.70 -8.86 6.84
CA GLY A 126 21.09 -10.01 6.19
C GLY A 126 19.58 -10.14 6.42
N MET A 127 18.98 -9.32 7.29
CA MET A 127 17.52 -9.34 7.48
C MET A 127 16.76 -8.97 6.22
N LYS A 128 15.66 -9.67 5.98
CA LYS A 128 14.70 -9.43 4.90
C LYS A 128 13.58 -8.51 5.37
N VAL A 129 13.51 -7.34 4.74
CA VAL A 129 12.56 -6.28 5.07
C VAL A 129 11.53 -6.13 3.96
N LEU A 130 10.25 -6.26 4.27
CA LEU A 130 9.15 -5.96 3.35
C LEU A 130 8.56 -4.59 3.71
N LEU A 131 8.53 -3.67 2.72
CA LEU A 131 7.94 -2.35 2.90
C LEU A 131 6.42 -2.39 2.71
N VAL A 132 5.68 -1.57 3.47
CA VAL A 132 4.24 -1.33 3.25
C VAL A 132 3.98 0.17 3.24
N ASP A 133 3.15 0.65 2.30
CA ASP A 133 2.70 2.05 2.26
C ASP A 133 1.27 2.13 1.72
N ASP A 134 0.60 3.28 1.87
CA ASP A 134 -0.81 3.45 1.44
C ASP A 134 -0.91 3.53 -0.10
N VAL A 135 -0.37 4.55 -0.70
CA VAL A 135 -0.34 4.80 -2.15
C VAL A 135 0.99 5.43 -2.54
N MET A 136 1.43 5.15 -3.76
CA MET A 136 2.65 5.76 -4.29
C MET A 136 2.33 6.69 -5.46
N THR A 137 2.89 7.90 -5.44
CA THR A 137 2.78 8.88 -6.54
C THR A 137 4.07 9.03 -7.32
N ALA A 138 5.19 9.25 -6.63
CA ALA A 138 6.51 9.43 -7.24
C ALA A 138 7.61 8.57 -6.60
N GLY A 139 7.27 7.70 -5.63
CA GLY A 139 8.23 6.87 -4.92
C GLY A 139 9.14 7.64 -3.94
N THR A 140 8.77 8.87 -3.55
CA THR A 140 9.59 9.72 -2.66
C THR A 140 9.82 9.06 -1.30
N ALA A 141 8.77 8.46 -0.70
CA ALA A 141 8.89 7.78 0.59
C ALA A 141 9.90 6.62 0.53
N VAL A 142 9.88 5.83 -0.54
CA VAL A 142 10.83 4.72 -0.75
C VAL A 142 12.26 5.26 -0.85
N ARG A 143 12.48 6.32 -1.64
CA ARG A 143 13.81 6.95 -1.79
C ARG A 143 14.36 7.53 -0.50
N GLU A 144 13.48 8.00 0.39
CA GLU A 144 13.87 8.49 1.72
C GLU A 144 14.17 7.35 2.70
N VAL A 145 13.46 6.24 2.60
CA VAL A 145 13.54 5.11 3.53
C VAL A 145 14.73 4.21 3.25
N ILE A 146 14.98 3.85 1.99
CA ILE A 146 16.06 2.92 1.62
C ILE A 146 17.44 3.35 2.17
N PRO A 147 17.88 4.61 2.05
CA PRO A 147 19.15 5.05 2.64
C PRO A 147 19.17 4.93 4.17
N LYS A 148 18.04 5.17 4.85
CA LYS A 148 17.95 5.04 6.31
C LYS A 148 18.08 3.58 6.76
N LEU A 149 17.41 2.65 6.06
CA LEU A 149 17.53 1.22 6.33
C LEU A 149 18.97 0.75 6.16
N LYS A 150 19.62 1.12 5.04
CA LYS A 150 21.01 0.79 4.76
C LYS A 150 22.02 1.43 5.69
N ALA A 151 21.68 2.57 6.31
CA ALA A 151 22.51 3.20 7.32
C ALA A 151 22.42 2.51 8.69
N GLU A 152 21.33 1.81 8.97
CA GLU A 152 21.13 1.05 10.21
C GLU A 152 21.81 -0.33 10.15
N ALA A 153 21.58 -1.09 9.05
CA ALA A 153 22.19 -2.39 8.81
C ALA A 153 22.18 -2.74 7.31
N ASN A 154 22.99 -3.72 6.91
CA ASN A 154 22.98 -4.24 5.54
C ASN A 154 21.79 -5.20 5.33
N VAL A 155 20.58 -4.65 5.29
CA VAL A 155 19.34 -5.42 5.09
C VAL A 155 19.03 -5.62 3.62
N GLU A 156 18.28 -6.68 3.32
CA GLU A 156 17.70 -6.96 2.01
C GLU A 156 16.24 -6.47 1.99
N VAL A 157 15.92 -5.49 1.13
CA VAL A 157 14.54 -5.11 0.89
C VAL A 157 13.97 -6.04 -0.17
N VAL A 158 13.02 -6.89 0.23
CA VAL A 158 12.46 -7.96 -0.60
C VAL A 158 11.25 -7.54 -1.42
N GLY A 159 10.65 -6.38 -1.13
CA GLY A 159 9.51 -5.86 -1.87
C GLY A 159 8.85 -4.67 -1.20
N LEU A 160 7.83 -4.14 -1.88
CA LEU A 160 6.91 -3.12 -1.38
C LEU A 160 5.48 -3.56 -1.68
N VAL A 161 4.59 -3.45 -0.68
CA VAL A 161 3.15 -3.68 -0.86
C VAL A 161 2.39 -2.39 -0.61
N LEU A 162 1.57 -1.99 -1.58
CA LEU A 162 0.70 -0.82 -1.55
C LEU A 162 -0.75 -1.22 -1.34
N SER A 163 -1.57 -0.35 -0.79
CA SER A 163 -3.02 -0.54 -0.78
C SER A 163 -3.58 -0.42 -2.20
N VAL A 164 -3.20 0.63 -2.91
CA VAL A 164 -3.67 0.90 -4.27
C VAL A 164 -2.53 1.36 -5.17
N ASP A 165 -2.35 0.68 -6.30
CA ASP A 165 -1.59 1.21 -7.43
C ASP A 165 -2.51 2.12 -8.27
N ARG A 166 -2.23 3.41 -8.25
CA ARG A 166 -2.97 4.42 -9.01
C ARG A 166 -2.65 4.38 -10.50
N MET A 167 -1.66 3.58 -10.92
CA MET A 167 -1.18 3.46 -12.30
C MET A 167 -0.79 4.81 -12.94
N GLU A 168 -0.39 5.79 -12.11
CA GLU A 168 -0.03 7.13 -12.57
C GLU A 168 1.40 7.15 -13.13
N LYS A 169 1.57 7.82 -14.27
CA LYS A 169 2.89 8.09 -14.84
C LYS A 169 3.66 9.07 -13.96
N THR A 170 4.98 8.94 -13.96
CA THR A 170 5.85 9.94 -13.33
C THR A 170 5.87 11.22 -14.18
N LYS A 171 6.19 12.37 -13.56
CA LYS A 171 6.18 13.67 -14.26
C LYS A 171 7.15 13.74 -15.44
N ASP A 172 8.21 12.95 -15.40
CA ASP A 172 9.36 13.07 -16.29
C ASP A 172 9.50 11.87 -17.26
N SER A 173 8.58 10.87 -17.21
CA SER A 173 8.63 9.72 -18.11
C SER A 173 7.25 9.07 -18.32
N ASP A 174 7.11 8.31 -19.41
CA ASP A 174 5.94 7.48 -19.69
C ASP A 174 5.84 6.22 -18.81
N THR A 175 6.74 6.08 -17.84
CA THR A 175 6.79 4.92 -16.94
C THR A 175 5.96 5.18 -15.70
N SER A 176 5.18 4.19 -15.23
CA SER A 176 4.44 4.30 -13.97
C SER A 176 5.41 4.43 -12.78
N ALA A 177 4.94 5.05 -11.69
CA ALA A 177 5.72 5.20 -10.47
C ALA A 177 6.17 3.84 -9.90
N VAL A 178 5.33 2.81 -10.00
CA VAL A 178 5.66 1.42 -9.62
C VAL A 178 6.84 0.91 -10.42
N LYS A 179 6.76 0.93 -11.76
CA LYS A 179 7.85 0.45 -12.63
C LYS A 179 9.15 1.22 -12.45
N ALA A 180 9.05 2.54 -12.17
CA ALA A 180 10.23 3.36 -11.91
C ALA A 180 10.95 2.92 -10.62
N VAL A 181 10.22 2.63 -9.55
CA VAL A 181 10.76 2.13 -8.27
C VAL A 181 11.35 0.73 -8.43
N GLU A 182 10.66 -0.18 -9.11
CA GLU A 182 11.17 -1.53 -9.40
C GLU A 182 12.50 -1.48 -10.17
N ALA A 183 12.58 -0.66 -11.22
CA ALA A 183 13.80 -0.51 -12.01
C ALA A 183 14.95 0.14 -11.23
N GLU A 184 14.65 1.09 -10.33
CA GLU A 184 15.65 1.82 -9.55
C GLU A 184 16.23 0.97 -8.41
N PHE A 185 15.39 0.21 -7.72
CA PHE A 185 15.77 -0.50 -6.48
C PHE A 185 15.93 -2.01 -6.64
N GLY A 186 15.39 -2.60 -7.70
CA GLY A 186 15.57 -4.03 -8.02
C GLY A 186 14.69 -5.00 -7.23
N PHE A 187 13.69 -4.51 -6.50
CA PHE A 187 12.70 -5.34 -5.81
C PHE A 187 11.29 -5.14 -6.39
N PRO A 188 10.39 -6.15 -6.28
CA PRO A 188 9.03 -6.05 -6.82
C PRO A 188 8.14 -5.13 -5.99
N VAL A 189 7.15 -4.51 -6.66
CA VAL A 189 6.10 -3.71 -6.03
C VAL A 189 4.74 -4.32 -6.33
N PHE A 190 4.00 -4.65 -5.28
CA PHE A 190 2.66 -5.20 -5.36
C PHE A 190 1.63 -4.19 -4.88
N ALA A 191 0.38 -4.35 -5.28
CA ALA A 191 -0.75 -3.63 -4.71
C ALA A 191 -1.88 -4.61 -4.39
N ILE A 192 -2.69 -4.31 -3.37
CA ILE A 192 -3.89 -5.10 -3.05
C ILE A 192 -4.87 -4.99 -4.22
N ALA A 193 -5.03 -3.78 -4.77
CA ALA A 193 -5.77 -3.54 -6.00
C ALA A 193 -5.12 -2.40 -6.80
N ASN A 194 -5.31 -2.40 -8.11
CA ASN A 194 -5.01 -1.24 -8.95
C ASN A 194 -6.28 -0.45 -9.29
N VAL A 195 -6.12 0.76 -9.81
CA VAL A 195 -7.25 1.63 -10.10
C VAL A 195 -8.24 1.03 -11.11
N ARG A 196 -7.80 0.22 -12.07
CA ARG A 196 -8.70 -0.44 -13.04
C ARG A 196 -9.57 -1.48 -12.36
N GLU A 197 -8.98 -2.35 -11.54
CA GLU A 197 -9.69 -3.35 -10.74
C GLU A 197 -10.73 -2.69 -9.81
N ILE A 198 -10.35 -1.57 -9.15
CA ILE A 198 -11.25 -0.77 -8.31
C ILE A 198 -12.47 -0.27 -9.11
N PHE A 199 -12.26 0.24 -10.31
CA PHE A 199 -13.37 0.73 -11.15
C PHE A 199 -14.24 -0.42 -11.66
N GLU A 200 -13.65 -1.55 -12.04
CA GLU A 200 -14.38 -2.76 -12.44
C GLU A 200 -15.23 -3.31 -11.28
N ALA A 201 -14.63 -3.45 -10.10
CA ALA A 201 -15.36 -3.86 -8.91
C ALA A 201 -16.49 -2.88 -8.55
N GLY A 202 -16.23 -1.57 -8.63
CA GLY A 202 -17.21 -0.52 -8.33
C GLY A 202 -18.44 -0.51 -9.24
N GLN A 203 -18.35 -1.11 -10.44
CA GLN A 203 -19.51 -1.33 -11.32
C GLN A 203 -20.47 -2.43 -10.81
N HIS A 204 -19.97 -3.32 -9.95
CA HIS A 204 -20.70 -4.47 -9.41
C HIS A 204 -21.03 -4.32 -7.92
N ILE A 205 -20.58 -3.25 -7.28
CA ILE A 205 -20.91 -2.91 -5.88
C ILE A 205 -21.99 -1.85 -5.90
N GLU A 206 -23.11 -2.13 -5.25
CA GLU A 206 -24.27 -1.26 -5.20
C GLU A 206 -24.25 -0.36 -3.95
N THR A 207 -24.74 0.86 -4.14
CA THR A 207 -25.07 1.80 -3.07
C THR A 207 -26.36 1.38 -2.35
N ALA A 208 -26.72 2.05 -1.27
CA ALA A 208 -27.92 1.75 -0.51
C ALA A 208 -29.24 1.92 -1.30
N ASP A 209 -29.23 2.67 -2.38
CA ASP A 209 -30.37 2.88 -3.29
C ASP A 209 -30.39 1.94 -4.49
N GLY A 210 -29.44 0.98 -4.55
CA GLY A 210 -29.36 -0.05 -5.59
C GLY A 210 -28.68 0.42 -6.89
N THR A 211 -28.03 1.59 -6.90
CA THR A 211 -27.23 2.03 -8.04
C THR A 211 -25.76 1.62 -7.87
N ALA A 212 -25.05 1.31 -8.96
CA ALA A 212 -23.63 1.01 -8.89
C ALA A 212 -22.82 2.24 -8.46
N TYR A 213 -21.75 2.03 -7.67
CA TYR A 213 -20.83 3.11 -7.30
C TYR A 213 -20.10 3.71 -8.50
N VAL A 214 -19.83 2.90 -9.51
CA VAL A 214 -19.20 3.35 -10.76
C VAL A 214 -20.19 3.19 -11.90
N THR A 215 -20.66 4.33 -12.44
CA THR A 215 -21.46 4.37 -13.65
C THR A 215 -20.56 4.35 -14.89
N ASP A 216 -21.13 4.09 -16.07
CA ASP A 216 -20.39 4.16 -17.33
C ASP A 216 -19.79 5.56 -17.58
N GLU A 217 -20.46 6.62 -17.10
CA GLU A 217 -19.96 8.00 -17.17
C GLU A 217 -18.71 8.21 -16.32
N ILE A 218 -18.70 7.68 -15.08
CA ILE A 218 -17.54 7.74 -14.19
C ILE A 218 -16.39 6.93 -14.78
N LYS A 219 -16.67 5.75 -15.35
CA LYS A 219 -15.67 4.92 -16.02
C LYS A 219 -15.07 5.62 -17.25
N ALA A 220 -15.89 6.28 -18.06
CA ALA A 220 -15.41 7.05 -19.21
C ALA A 220 -14.46 8.19 -18.78
N CYS A 221 -14.74 8.87 -17.64
CA CYS A 221 -13.85 9.88 -17.09
C CYS A 221 -12.47 9.32 -16.71
N LEU A 222 -12.38 8.07 -16.26
CA LEU A 222 -11.10 7.44 -15.96
C LEU A 222 -10.22 7.32 -17.20
N LEU A 223 -10.77 6.90 -18.32
CA LEU A 223 -10.05 6.75 -19.59
C LEU A 223 -9.50 8.07 -20.13
N TYR A 224 -10.15 9.20 -19.79
CA TYR A 224 -9.69 10.54 -20.21
C TYR A 224 -8.71 11.19 -19.23
N THR A 225 -8.69 10.77 -17.96
CA THR A 225 -7.94 11.46 -16.90
C THR A 225 -6.79 10.64 -16.32
N SER A 226 -6.83 9.33 -16.49
CA SER A 226 -5.71 8.47 -16.09
C SER A 226 -4.80 8.21 -17.29
N ASP A 227 -3.50 8.36 -17.09
CA ASP A 227 -2.48 7.86 -18.02
C ASP A 227 -2.49 6.31 -18.12
N ALA A 228 -3.54 5.67 -17.64
CA ALA A 228 -3.78 4.23 -17.60
C ALA A 228 -4.33 3.67 -18.93
N ALA A 229 -4.12 4.37 -20.05
CA ALA A 229 -4.42 3.88 -21.40
C ALA A 229 -3.26 3.05 -21.95
#